data_ef27767161c64f87f129fa33b322ffc5
#
_entry.id   ef27767161c64f87f129fa33b322ffc5
#
_cell.length_a   1.000
_cell.length_b   1.000
_cell.length_c   1.000
_cell.angle_alpha   90.00
_cell.angle_beta   90.00
_cell.angle_gamma   90.00
#
_symmetry.space_group_name_H-M   'P 1'
#
loop_
_entity.id
_entity.type
_entity.pdbx_description
1 polymer ?
#
loop_
_entity_poly.entity_id
_entity_poly.type
_entity_poly.pdbx_seq_one_letter_code
_entity_poly.pdbx_strand_id
1 'polypeptide(L)'
;MKQERTISAYKNYFMDFISSLRKEEARKIYYILDMLKVQERVSSKFVKYLREELYEIRAEYGGNIFRVFFIFDDGNIVILFNGFQKKTQKTP
;
A
#
# COMPACT_ATOMS: atom_id res chain seq x y z
N MET A 1 -18.51 -12.06 14.08
CA MET A 1 -17.89 -10.74 14.11
C MET A 1 -16.59 -10.77 13.33
N LYS A 2 -16.46 -9.82 12.46
CA LYS A 2 -15.28 -9.80 11.61
C LYS A 2 -14.12 -9.16 12.34
N GLN A 3 -12.99 -9.83 12.28
CA GLN A 3 -11.80 -9.36 12.95
C GLN A 3 -11.01 -8.47 11.98
N GLU A 4 -10.58 -7.32 12.46
CA GLU A 4 -9.75 -6.45 11.65
C GLU A 4 -8.34 -7.00 11.60
N ARG A 5 -7.71 -6.83 10.43
CA ARG A 5 -6.31 -7.15 10.30
C ARG A 5 -5.48 -6.06 10.96
N THR A 6 -4.36 -6.45 11.53
CA THR A 6 -3.42 -5.45 12.02
C THR A 6 -2.43 -5.14 10.92
N ILE A 7 -1.84 -3.97 11.01
CA ILE A 7 -0.86 -3.53 10.04
C ILE A 7 0.42 -3.20 10.79
N SER A 8 1.52 -3.78 10.34
CA SER A 8 2.82 -3.45 10.85
C SER A 8 3.74 -3.16 9.69
N ALA A 9 4.87 -2.52 9.96
CA ALA A 9 5.81 -2.14 8.91
C ALA A 9 7.19 -2.64 9.28
N TYR A 10 7.90 -3.14 8.29
CA TYR A 10 9.26 -3.61 8.47
C TYR A 10 10.19 -2.42 8.55
N LYS A 11 10.88 -2.26 9.65
CA LYS A 11 11.80 -1.17 9.90
C LYS A 11 11.09 0.17 9.72
N ASN A 12 11.81 1.19 9.26
CA ASN A 12 11.26 2.55 9.13
C ASN A 12 10.97 2.96 7.70
N TYR A 13 11.09 2.04 6.78
CA TYR A 13 10.97 2.39 5.36
C TYR A 13 9.64 3.04 5.04
N PHE A 14 8.57 2.45 5.53
CA PHE A 14 7.24 2.96 5.20
C PHE A 14 7.01 4.33 5.81
N MET A 15 7.39 4.51 7.08
CA MET A 15 7.18 5.80 7.74
C MET A 15 8.01 6.90 7.08
N ASP A 16 9.23 6.56 6.69
CA ASP A 16 10.06 7.52 5.99
C ASP A 16 9.44 7.93 4.67
N PHE A 17 8.89 6.94 3.96
CA PHE A 17 8.24 7.21 2.69
C PHE A 17 7.02 8.11 2.88
N ILE A 18 6.17 7.77 3.82
CA ILE A 18 4.96 8.55 4.09
C ILE A 18 5.31 9.98 4.47
N SER A 19 6.37 10.14 5.27
CA SER A 19 6.78 11.46 5.71
C SER A 19 7.25 12.34 4.57
N SER A 20 7.69 11.73 3.47
CA SER A 20 8.16 12.47 2.32
C SER A 20 7.04 12.92 1.40
N LEU A 21 5.83 12.46 1.64
CA LEU A 21 4.71 12.72 0.74
C LEU A 21 3.90 13.91 1.22
N ARG A 22 3.13 14.47 0.29
CA ARG A 22 2.16 15.49 0.66
C ARG A 22 1.03 14.82 1.45
N LYS A 23 0.34 15.64 2.22
CA LYS A 23 -0.74 15.14 3.04
C LYS A 23 -1.79 14.38 2.23
N GLU A 24 -2.14 14.93 1.08
CA GLU A 24 -3.17 14.30 0.24
C GLU A 24 -2.70 12.97 -0.32
N GLU A 25 -1.42 12.87 -0.64
CA GLU A 25 -0.85 11.64 -1.16
C GLU A 25 -0.83 10.56 -0.09
N ALA A 26 -0.37 10.92 1.09
CA ALA A 26 -0.34 9.97 2.19
C ALA A 26 -1.75 9.51 2.56
N ARG A 27 -2.70 10.44 2.50
CA ARG A 27 -4.08 10.12 2.83
C ARG A 27 -4.65 9.05 1.90
N LYS A 28 -4.27 9.12 0.64
CA LYS A 28 -4.73 8.12 -0.32
C LYS A 28 -4.22 6.73 0.04
N ILE A 29 -2.97 6.64 0.46
CA ILE A 29 -2.39 5.36 0.85
C ILE A 29 -3.09 4.82 2.10
N TYR A 30 -3.31 5.67 3.08
CA TYR A 30 -3.98 5.25 4.30
C TYR A 30 -5.43 4.83 4.02
N TYR A 31 -6.07 5.45 3.07
CA TYR A 31 -7.42 5.06 2.69
C TYR A 31 -7.44 3.60 2.22
N ILE A 32 -6.46 3.22 1.41
CA ILE A 32 -6.38 1.85 0.92
C ILE A 32 -6.03 0.89 2.06
N LEU A 33 -5.13 1.30 2.95
CA LEU A 33 -4.80 0.47 4.09
C LEU A 33 -6.00 0.24 5.00
N ASP A 34 -6.82 1.27 5.17
CA ASP A 34 -8.03 1.13 5.97
C ASP A 34 -8.99 0.12 5.36
N MET A 35 -9.10 0.11 4.04
CA MET A 35 -9.92 -0.88 3.37
C MET A 35 -9.37 -2.29 3.61
N LEU A 36 -8.05 -2.44 3.54
CA LEU A 36 -7.43 -3.74 3.75
C LEU A 36 -7.64 -4.27 5.16
N LYS A 37 -7.78 -3.36 6.12
CA LYS A 37 -7.97 -3.80 7.50
C LYS A 37 -9.30 -4.50 7.72
N VAL A 38 -10.33 -4.08 7.00
CA VAL A 38 -11.67 -4.54 7.30
C VAL A 38 -12.31 -5.39 6.20
N GLN A 39 -11.81 -5.31 4.98
CA GLN A 39 -12.41 -6.02 3.87
C GLN A 39 -11.63 -7.27 3.54
N GLU A 40 -12.35 -8.35 3.26
CA GLU A 40 -11.70 -9.58 2.84
C GLU A 40 -11.06 -9.42 1.47
N ARG A 41 -11.73 -8.69 0.60
CA ARG A 41 -11.23 -8.46 -0.74
C ARG A 41 -11.24 -6.98 -1.03
N VAL A 42 -10.17 -6.53 -1.64
CA VAL A 42 -10.05 -5.14 -2.07
C VAL A 42 -9.87 -5.16 -3.57
N SER A 43 -10.49 -4.20 -4.25
CA SER A 43 -10.45 -4.12 -5.70
C SER A 43 -9.01 -4.19 -6.23
N SER A 44 -8.84 -4.90 -7.34
CA SER A 44 -7.53 -4.99 -7.99
C SER A 44 -7.05 -3.65 -8.50
N LYS A 45 -7.92 -2.66 -8.51
CA LYS A 45 -7.54 -1.30 -8.81
C LYS A 45 -6.56 -0.76 -7.78
N PHE A 46 -6.70 -1.19 -6.53
CA PHE A 46 -5.89 -0.69 -5.43
C PHE A 46 -4.85 -1.69 -4.95
N VAL A 47 -5.15 -2.98 -5.05
CA VAL A 47 -4.28 -4.02 -4.49
C VAL A 47 -4.09 -5.11 -5.52
N LYS A 48 -2.84 -5.39 -5.85
CA LYS A 48 -2.52 -6.43 -6.81
C LYS A 48 -1.68 -7.52 -6.18
N TYR A 49 -1.99 -8.75 -6.55
CA TYR A 49 -1.14 -9.88 -6.21
C TYR A 49 0.00 -9.93 -7.22
N LEU A 50 1.22 -10.02 -6.74
CA LEU A 50 2.37 -10.08 -7.62
C LEU A 50 2.85 -11.51 -7.78
N ARG A 51 3.29 -12.11 -6.69
CA ARG A 51 3.71 -13.51 -6.69
C ARG A 51 4.12 -13.90 -5.27
N GLU A 52 4.03 -15.20 -4.99
CA GLU A 52 4.56 -15.75 -3.73
C GLU A 52 4.13 -14.96 -2.52
N GLU A 53 2.84 -14.68 -2.46
CA GLU A 53 2.24 -13.97 -1.34
C GLU A 53 2.67 -12.52 -1.22
N LEU A 54 3.33 -12.00 -2.23
CA LEU A 54 3.70 -10.60 -2.27
C LEU A 54 2.61 -9.81 -2.99
N TYR A 55 2.18 -8.73 -2.35
CA TYR A 55 1.13 -7.87 -2.87
C TYR A 55 1.62 -6.46 -2.99
N GLU A 56 0.93 -5.70 -3.81
CA GLU A 56 1.27 -4.31 -4.05
C GLU A 56 0.04 -3.45 -3.87
N ILE A 57 0.17 -2.41 -3.05
CA ILE A 57 -0.83 -1.35 -2.99
C ILE A 57 -0.45 -0.32 -4.03
N ARG A 58 -1.44 0.09 -4.83
CA ARG A 58 -1.23 1.13 -5.83
C ARG A 58 -2.16 2.29 -5.53
N ALA A 59 -1.59 3.44 -5.25
CA ALA A 59 -2.35 4.64 -4.96
C ALA A 59 -2.01 5.69 -6.00
N GLU A 60 -3.04 6.21 -6.65
CA GLU A 60 -2.87 7.24 -7.67
C GLU A 60 -3.34 8.56 -7.14
N TYR A 61 -2.53 9.58 -7.34
CA TYR A 61 -2.91 10.92 -6.96
C TYR A 61 -2.11 11.93 -7.76
N GLY A 62 -2.82 12.85 -8.40
CA GLY A 62 -2.16 13.94 -9.12
C GLY A 62 -1.23 13.49 -10.22
N GLY A 63 -1.57 12.41 -10.92
CA GLY A 63 -0.75 11.92 -12.00
C GLY A 63 0.42 11.06 -11.57
N ASN A 64 0.53 10.80 -10.29
CA ASN A 64 1.59 9.94 -9.75
C ASN A 64 1.01 8.65 -9.24
N ILE A 65 1.82 7.61 -9.27
CA ILE A 65 1.44 6.31 -8.73
C ILE A 65 2.42 5.98 -7.61
N PHE A 66 1.87 5.72 -6.44
CA PHE A 66 2.66 5.34 -5.27
C PHE A 66 2.44 3.87 -5.00
N ARG A 67 3.52 3.13 -4.79
CA ARG A 67 3.46 1.70 -4.60
C ARG A 67 3.98 1.32 -3.25
N VAL A 68 3.27 0.43 -2.59
CA VAL A 68 3.67 -0.09 -1.29
C VAL A 68 3.55 -1.60 -1.35
N PHE A 69 4.60 -2.30 -0.97
CA PHE A 69 4.63 -3.76 -1.05
C PHE A 69 4.41 -4.37 0.31
N PHE A 70 3.58 -5.39 0.37
CA PHE A 70 3.26 -6.02 1.64
C PHE A 70 3.02 -7.50 1.46
N ILE A 71 3.04 -8.21 2.58
CA ILE A 71 2.68 -9.62 2.62
C ILE A 71 1.61 -9.80 3.69
N PHE A 72 0.92 -10.92 3.63
CA PHE A 72 0.05 -11.32 4.73
C PHE A 72 0.84 -12.29 5.61
N ASP A 73 0.80 -12.04 6.90
CA ASP A 73 1.43 -12.91 7.86
C ASP A 73 0.38 -13.28 8.90
N ASP A 74 -0.06 -14.53 8.86
CA ASP A 74 -1.09 -15.01 9.77
C ASP A 74 -2.33 -14.13 9.70
N GLY A 75 -2.70 -13.73 8.49
CA GLY A 75 -3.88 -12.92 8.25
C GLY A 75 -3.69 -11.44 8.46
N ASN A 76 -2.52 -11.03 8.94
CA ASN A 76 -2.24 -9.63 9.16
C ASN A 76 -1.33 -9.09 8.06
N ILE A 77 -1.31 -7.78 7.93
CA ILE A 77 -0.58 -7.11 6.86
C ILE A 77 0.78 -6.67 7.38
N VAL A 78 1.83 -7.06 6.67
CA VAL A 78 3.17 -6.62 7.01
C VAL A 78 3.74 -5.87 5.82
N ILE A 79 3.93 -4.57 5.99
CA ILE A 79 4.48 -3.74 4.94
C ILE A 79 5.98 -3.93 4.90
N LEU A 80 6.49 -4.40 3.77
CA LEU A 80 7.91 -4.71 3.66
C LEU A 80 8.71 -3.49 3.29
N PHE A 81 8.29 -2.82 2.26
CA PHE A 81 8.99 -1.62 1.83
C PHE A 81 8.07 -0.85 0.90
N ASN A 82 8.40 0.40 0.73
CA ASN A 82 7.69 1.25 -0.20
C ASN A 82 8.32 1.07 -1.58
N GLY A 83 7.47 1.16 -2.57
CA GLY A 83 7.98 1.19 -3.91
C GLY A 83 8.32 2.59 -4.31
N PHE A 84 8.60 2.74 -5.56
CA PHE A 84 8.93 4.05 -6.09
C PHE A 84 7.66 4.84 -6.33
N GLN A 85 7.78 6.13 -6.23
CA GLN A 85 6.80 7.00 -6.80
C GLN A 85 7.00 6.95 -8.30
N LYS A 86 5.97 6.61 -9.03
CA LYS A 86 6.07 6.48 -10.46
C LYS A 86 5.10 7.43 -11.12
N LYS A 87 5.59 8.23 -12.04
CA LYS A 87 4.73 9.12 -12.77
C LYS A 87 4.01 8.36 -13.85
N THR A 88 2.82 8.83 -14.19
CA THR A 88 2.03 8.17 -15.20
C THR A 88 2.55 8.40 -16.59
N GLN A 89 3.34 9.45 -16.76
CA GLN A 89 3.85 9.72 -18.09
C GLN A 89 4.85 8.65 -18.50
N LYS A 90 4.98 8.48 -19.78
CA LYS A 90 5.82 7.47 -20.32
C LYS A 90 7.26 7.67 -20.00
N THR A 91 7.94 6.60 -19.74
CA THR A 91 9.38 6.64 -19.64
C THR A 91 9.99 6.60 -21.01
N PRO A 92 11.06 7.27 -21.20
CA PRO A 92 11.76 7.25 -22.50
C PRO A 92 12.29 5.87 -22.83
#